data_8f806e65c246b2ba91ecb6af0d81033f
#
_entry.id   8f806e65c246b2ba91ecb6af0d81033f
#
_cell.length_a   1.000
_cell.length_b   1.000
_cell.length_c   1.000
_cell.angle_alpha   90.00
_cell.angle_beta   90.00
_cell.angle_gamma   90.00
#
_symmetry.space_group_name_H-M   'P 1'
#
loop_
_entity.id
_entity.type
_entity.pdbx_description
1 polymer ?
#
loop_
_entity_poly.entity_id
_entity_poly.type
_entity_poly.pdbx_seq_one_letter_code
_entity_poly.pdbx_strand_id
1 'polypeptide(L)'
;MIKISLLSAIFISFSSCGYKSSAKFSRVVLGEKVSTTVIISSQDPENSVLLKDALDSAVLEVFHTSLTKRRYSQSHLAISILDIEYTPIQYDKNGYIIAYRAVTTIKIIRTKNQKKKTYITKGVYDFSIVANAVMSDKERFDAINLGALKAIKSFVAQVSAEGAINRKEI
;
A
#
# COMPACT_ATOMS: atom_id res chain seq x y z
N MET A 1 -49.89 20.96 -4.97
CA MET A 1 -49.30 19.93 -5.83
C MET A 1 -47.88 20.31 -6.32
N ILE A 2 -47.59 21.58 -6.63
CA ILE A 2 -46.26 22.05 -7.13
C ILE A 2 -45.12 21.87 -6.11
N LYS A 3 -45.35 22.04 -4.79
CA LYS A 3 -44.35 21.90 -3.74
C LYS A 3 -43.83 20.47 -3.55
N ILE A 4 -44.66 19.45 -3.78
CA ILE A 4 -44.30 18.04 -3.66
C ILE A 4 -43.46 17.62 -4.88
N SER A 5 -43.76 18.14 -6.07
CA SER A 5 -42.99 17.89 -7.29
C SER A 5 -41.57 18.47 -7.22
N LEU A 6 -41.39 19.64 -6.62
CA LEU A 6 -40.07 20.26 -6.44
C LEU A 6 -39.21 19.50 -5.44
N LEU A 7 -39.79 18.95 -4.36
CA LEU A 7 -39.09 18.16 -3.36
C LEU A 7 -38.61 16.80 -3.94
N SER A 8 -39.40 16.16 -4.81
CA SER A 8 -39.06 14.94 -5.51
C SER A 8 -37.88 15.12 -6.50
N ALA A 9 -37.82 16.27 -7.19
CA ALA A 9 -36.75 16.59 -8.13
C ALA A 9 -35.37 16.74 -7.44
N ILE A 10 -35.35 17.27 -6.20
CA ILE A 10 -34.10 17.43 -5.41
C ILE A 10 -33.54 16.08 -4.97
N PHE A 11 -34.38 15.09 -4.65
CA PHE A 11 -33.93 13.75 -4.21
C PHE A 11 -33.26 12.94 -5.32
N ILE A 12 -33.61 13.18 -6.60
CA ILE A 12 -33.03 12.45 -7.74
C ILE A 12 -31.61 12.96 -8.08
N SER A 13 -31.25 14.17 -7.69
CA SER A 13 -29.94 14.78 -7.97
C SER A 13 -28.78 14.17 -7.14
N PHE A 14 -29.05 13.46 -6.05
CA PHE A 14 -28.03 12.89 -5.17
C PHE A 14 -27.58 11.47 -5.53
N SER A 15 -28.20 10.82 -6.49
CA SER A 15 -27.92 9.41 -6.83
C SER A 15 -26.79 9.21 -7.85
N SER A 16 -26.06 10.25 -8.27
CA SER A 16 -25.01 10.17 -9.30
C SER A 16 -23.58 10.22 -8.75
N CYS A 17 -23.30 9.59 -7.62
CA CYS A 17 -21.92 9.24 -7.30
C CYS A 17 -21.53 7.96 -8.03
N GLY A 18 -21.10 8.09 -9.27
CA GLY A 18 -20.51 7.02 -10.07
C GLY A 18 -19.16 6.58 -9.52
N TYR A 19 -19.10 6.07 -8.28
CA TYR A 19 -17.91 5.46 -7.69
C TYR A 19 -17.57 4.18 -8.43
N LYS A 20 -16.74 4.30 -9.46
CA LYS A 20 -16.12 3.13 -10.10
C LYS A 20 -15.01 2.62 -9.20
N SER A 21 -15.21 1.44 -8.63
CA SER A 21 -14.26 0.77 -7.75
C SER A 21 -12.85 0.78 -8.36
N SER A 22 -11.86 1.32 -7.63
CA SER A 22 -10.44 1.33 -8.03
C SER A 22 -9.91 -0.07 -8.34
N ALA A 23 -10.49 -1.12 -7.73
CA ALA A 23 -10.19 -2.51 -8.00
C ALA A 23 -10.43 -2.92 -9.47
N LYS A 24 -11.40 -2.31 -10.16
CA LYS A 24 -11.64 -2.60 -11.59
C LYS A 24 -10.51 -2.09 -12.47
N PHE A 25 -9.97 -0.92 -12.17
CA PHE A 25 -8.90 -0.32 -12.97
C PHE A 25 -7.54 -0.95 -12.70
N SER A 26 -7.26 -1.35 -11.45
CA SER A 26 -6.03 -2.08 -11.14
C SER A 26 -5.97 -3.44 -11.85
N ARG A 27 -7.11 -4.14 -12.02
CA ARG A 27 -7.19 -5.40 -12.77
C ARG A 27 -6.87 -5.24 -14.26
N VAL A 28 -7.16 -4.10 -14.87
CA VAL A 28 -6.77 -3.82 -16.27
C VAL A 28 -5.25 -3.89 -16.44
N VAL A 29 -4.52 -3.33 -15.48
CA VAL A 29 -3.06 -3.26 -15.54
C VAL A 29 -2.39 -4.52 -14.99
N LEU A 30 -2.83 -5.00 -13.80
CA LEU A 30 -2.23 -6.15 -13.13
C LEU A 30 -2.76 -7.49 -13.62
N GLY A 31 -4.02 -7.53 -14.09
CA GLY A 31 -4.74 -8.77 -14.31
C GLY A 31 -5.48 -9.25 -13.05
N GLU A 32 -6.25 -10.33 -13.18
CA GLU A 32 -7.01 -10.91 -12.07
C GLU A 32 -6.14 -11.75 -11.14
N LYS A 33 -5.10 -12.37 -11.69
CA LYS A 33 -4.17 -13.25 -10.96
C LYS A 33 -2.78 -12.65 -10.94
N VAL A 34 -2.26 -12.45 -9.74
CA VAL A 34 -0.96 -11.83 -9.48
C VAL A 34 -0.09 -12.79 -8.69
N SER A 35 1.18 -12.91 -9.04
CA SER A 35 2.18 -13.56 -8.19
C SER A 35 3.13 -12.52 -7.61
N THR A 36 3.58 -12.75 -6.38
CA THR A 36 4.51 -11.87 -5.69
C THR A 36 5.79 -12.62 -5.31
N THR A 37 6.87 -11.88 -5.21
CA THR A 37 8.12 -12.31 -4.57
C THR A 37 8.65 -11.15 -3.76
N VAL A 38 8.90 -11.38 -2.48
CA VAL A 38 9.58 -10.41 -1.62
C VAL A 38 11.07 -10.62 -1.75
N ILE A 39 11.78 -9.55 -2.08
CA ILE A 39 13.24 -9.52 -2.21
C ILE A 39 13.79 -8.71 -1.04
N ILE A 40 14.71 -9.32 -0.30
CA ILE A 40 15.40 -8.70 0.83
C ILE A 40 16.80 -8.32 0.39
N SER A 41 17.24 -7.13 0.79
CA SER A 41 18.63 -6.72 0.61
C SER A 41 19.49 -7.50 1.60
N SER A 42 20.62 -8.04 1.11
CA SER A 42 21.63 -8.73 1.95
C SER A 42 22.46 -7.75 2.80
N GLN A 43 22.17 -6.46 2.78
CA GLN A 43 22.95 -5.45 3.49
C GLN A 43 22.68 -5.37 5.00
N ASP A 44 21.56 -5.93 5.47
CA ASP A 44 21.23 -6.01 6.90
C ASP A 44 20.65 -7.39 7.24
N PRO A 45 21.51 -8.40 7.50
CA PRO A 45 21.05 -9.76 7.77
C PRO A 45 20.34 -9.92 9.11
N GLU A 46 20.63 -9.07 10.11
CA GLU A 46 20.03 -9.19 11.46
C GLU A 46 18.53 -8.83 11.44
N ASN A 47 18.14 -7.86 10.65
CA ASN A 47 16.74 -7.45 10.52
C ASN A 47 16.01 -8.09 9.32
N SER A 48 16.70 -8.90 8.53
CA SER A 48 16.17 -9.42 7.26
C SER A 48 14.92 -10.29 7.43
N VAL A 49 14.83 -11.09 8.48
CA VAL A 49 13.66 -11.96 8.76
C VAL A 49 12.45 -11.10 9.13
N LEU A 50 12.63 -10.16 10.05
CA LEU A 50 11.58 -9.25 10.51
C LEU A 50 11.02 -8.40 9.35
N LEU A 51 11.90 -7.86 8.51
CA LEU A 51 11.54 -7.10 7.32
C LEU A 51 10.74 -7.95 6.34
N LYS A 52 11.18 -9.20 6.13
CA LYS A 52 10.50 -10.13 5.23
C LYS A 52 9.10 -10.46 5.73
N ASP A 53 8.97 -10.85 6.98
CA ASP A 53 7.70 -11.28 7.56
C ASP A 53 6.69 -10.11 7.58
N ALA A 54 7.14 -8.90 7.90
CA ALA A 54 6.32 -7.70 7.85
C ALA A 54 5.82 -7.40 6.42
N LEU A 55 6.72 -7.50 5.43
CA LEU A 55 6.36 -7.23 4.04
C LEU A 55 5.47 -8.33 3.44
N ASP A 56 5.73 -9.60 3.74
CA ASP A 56 4.88 -10.72 3.32
C ASP A 56 3.47 -10.58 3.90
N SER A 57 3.35 -10.19 5.18
CA SER A 57 2.06 -9.91 5.82
C SER A 57 1.29 -8.79 5.11
N ALA A 58 1.96 -7.68 4.81
CA ALA A 58 1.34 -6.56 4.08
C ALA A 58 0.91 -6.95 2.65
N VAL A 59 1.71 -7.77 1.97
CA VAL A 59 1.39 -8.30 0.63
C VAL A 59 0.16 -9.21 0.69
N LEU A 60 0.09 -10.10 1.67
CA LEU A 60 -1.05 -10.99 1.87
C LEU A 60 -2.33 -10.19 2.14
N GLU A 61 -2.28 -9.15 2.96
CA GLU A 61 -3.45 -8.32 3.25
C GLU A 61 -4.02 -7.65 2.00
N VAL A 62 -3.16 -7.15 1.11
CA VAL A 62 -3.62 -6.41 -0.09
C VAL A 62 -4.03 -7.33 -1.23
N PHE A 63 -3.32 -8.43 -1.44
CA PHE A 63 -3.46 -9.26 -2.64
C PHE A 63 -4.06 -10.65 -2.41
N HIS A 64 -4.41 -11.02 -1.18
CA HIS A 64 -4.78 -12.41 -0.81
C HIS A 64 -5.76 -13.08 -1.79
N THR A 65 -6.78 -12.36 -2.30
CA THR A 65 -7.78 -12.91 -3.25
C THR A 65 -7.25 -13.04 -4.68
N SER A 66 -6.19 -12.33 -5.02
CA SER A 66 -5.58 -12.29 -6.35
C SER A 66 -4.30 -13.11 -6.43
N LEU A 67 -3.75 -13.54 -5.28
CA LEU A 67 -2.47 -14.27 -5.24
C LEU A 67 -2.58 -15.65 -5.86
N THR A 68 -1.58 -15.98 -6.70
CA THR A 68 -1.44 -17.28 -7.33
C THR A 68 0.03 -17.65 -7.57
N LYS A 69 0.29 -18.91 -7.89
CA LYS A 69 1.63 -19.35 -8.32
C LYS A 69 2.04 -18.64 -9.60
N ARG A 70 3.34 -18.35 -9.76
CA ARG A 70 3.88 -17.59 -10.91
C ARG A 70 3.42 -18.12 -12.27
N ARG A 71 3.34 -19.44 -12.43
CA ARG A 71 2.89 -20.09 -13.70
C ARG A 71 1.47 -19.76 -14.12
N TYR A 72 0.62 -19.34 -13.17
CA TYR A 72 -0.80 -19.01 -13.42
C TYR A 72 -1.07 -17.51 -13.34
N SER A 73 -0.04 -16.71 -13.07
CA SER A 73 -0.19 -15.26 -12.90
C SER A 73 -0.12 -14.52 -14.23
N GLN A 74 -0.94 -13.49 -14.35
CA GLN A 74 -0.92 -12.55 -15.47
C GLN A 74 0.13 -11.47 -15.28
N SER A 75 0.45 -11.15 -14.03
CA SER A 75 1.52 -10.23 -13.64
C SER A 75 2.31 -10.80 -12.48
N HIS A 76 3.61 -10.51 -12.48
CA HIS A 76 4.49 -10.81 -11.37
C HIS A 76 5.01 -9.53 -10.74
N LEU A 77 4.94 -9.44 -9.42
CA LEU A 77 5.42 -8.31 -8.62
C LEU A 77 6.63 -8.75 -7.78
N ALA A 78 7.79 -8.21 -8.10
CA ALA A 78 8.95 -8.31 -7.22
C ALA A 78 8.97 -7.07 -6.32
N ILE A 79 8.87 -7.29 -5.01
CA ILE A 79 8.67 -6.24 -4.01
C ILE A 79 9.89 -6.23 -3.09
N SER A 80 10.48 -5.06 -2.88
CA SER A 80 11.59 -4.86 -1.96
C SER A 80 11.43 -3.58 -1.16
N ILE A 81 11.86 -3.59 0.10
CA ILE A 81 12.01 -2.38 0.89
C ILE A 81 13.31 -1.69 0.43
N LEU A 82 13.22 -0.42 0.10
CA LEU A 82 14.37 0.43 -0.22
C LEU A 82 14.92 1.11 1.02
N ASP A 83 14.00 1.60 1.88
CA ASP A 83 14.37 2.41 3.03
C ASP A 83 13.25 2.40 4.07
N ILE A 84 13.63 2.55 5.34
CA ILE A 84 12.74 2.76 6.48
C ILE A 84 13.34 3.87 7.34
N GLU A 85 12.69 5.00 7.37
CA GLU A 85 13.10 6.16 8.16
C GLU A 85 12.19 6.31 9.38
N TYR A 86 12.78 6.52 10.56
CA TYR A 86 12.08 6.81 11.81
C TYR A 86 12.38 8.22 12.27
N THR A 87 11.38 9.08 12.28
CA THR A 87 11.51 10.47 12.71
C THR A 87 10.72 10.69 13.99
N PRO A 88 11.31 11.21 15.07
CA PRO A 88 10.56 11.63 16.26
C PRO A 88 9.55 12.72 15.88
N ILE A 89 8.30 12.58 16.34
CA ILE A 89 7.23 13.55 16.03
C ILE A 89 6.59 14.13 17.29
N GLN A 90 6.85 13.54 18.45
CA GLN A 90 6.31 14.05 19.71
C GLN A 90 7.26 13.78 20.87
N TYR A 91 7.31 14.75 21.80
CA TYR A 91 8.11 14.70 23.01
C TYR A 91 7.23 14.97 24.22
N ASP A 92 7.59 14.40 25.36
CA ASP A 92 6.96 14.71 26.65
C ASP A 92 7.51 16.03 27.24
N LYS A 93 6.98 16.45 28.41
CA LYS A 93 7.42 17.67 29.12
C LYS A 93 8.88 17.64 29.59
N ASN A 94 9.50 16.47 29.62
CA ASN A 94 10.90 16.27 30.03
C ASN A 94 11.84 16.16 28.82
N GLY A 95 11.32 16.26 27.60
CA GLY A 95 12.07 16.14 26.35
C GLY A 95 12.30 14.71 25.86
N TYR A 96 11.67 13.69 26.49
CA TYR A 96 11.75 12.31 26.00
C TYR A 96 10.81 12.09 24.81
N ILE A 97 11.27 11.33 23.83
CA ILE A 97 10.46 10.96 22.67
C ILE A 97 9.34 10.02 23.13
N ILE A 98 8.11 10.31 22.71
CA ILE A 98 6.91 9.53 23.01
C ILE A 98 6.16 9.09 21.74
N ALA A 99 6.53 9.60 20.56
CA ALA A 99 5.99 9.11 19.30
C ALA A 99 6.97 9.27 18.14
N TYR A 100 6.91 8.31 17.23
CA TYR A 100 7.67 8.28 15.98
C TYR A 100 6.76 8.25 14.76
N ARG A 101 7.27 8.79 13.68
CA ARG A 101 6.79 8.57 12.31
C ARG A 101 7.73 7.60 11.61
N ALA A 102 7.19 6.47 11.14
CA ALA A 102 7.90 5.57 10.24
C ALA A 102 7.49 5.85 8.80
N VAL A 103 8.47 6.05 7.92
CA VAL A 103 8.27 6.19 6.47
C VAL A 103 8.92 4.98 5.81
N THR A 104 8.09 4.05 5.32
CA THR A 104 8.56 2.87 4.59
C THR A 104 8.51 3.14 3.09
N THR A 105 9.65 3.11 2.43
CA THR A 105 9.78 3.24 0.97
C THR A 105 9.97 1.86 0.36
N ILE A 106 9.07 1.46 -0.56
CA ILE A 106 9.15 0.20 -1.26
C ILE A 106 9.35 0.40 -2.77
N LYS A 107 10.09 -0.54 -3.37
CA LYS A 107 10.21 -0.68 -4.81
C LYS A 107 9.44 -1.90 -5.26
N ILE A 108 8.59 -1.74 -6.26
CA ILE A 108 7.82 -2.81 -6.87
C ILE A 108 8.16 -2.87 -8.36
N ILE A 109 8.66 -4.01 -8.83
CA ILE A 109 8.91 -4.26 -10.24
C ILE A 109 7.80 -5.17 -10.74
N ARG A 110 6.89 -4.62 -11.54
CA ARG A 110 5.86 -5.37 -12.24
C ARG A 110 6.42 -5.95 -13.53
N THR A 111 6.25 -7.24 -13.73
CA THR A 111 6.53 -7.93 -14.99
C THR A 111 5.22 -8.47 -15.58
N LYS A 112 4.86 -8.04 -16.78
CA LYS A 112 3.70 -8.52 -17.55
C LYS A 112 4.08 -8.60 -19.01
N ASN A 113 3.83 -9.74 -19.69
CA ASN A 113 4.18 -9.95 -21.09
C ASN A 113 5.65 -9.57 -21.41
N GLN A 114 6.59 -10.01 -20.57
CA GLN A 114 8.03 -9.70 -20.64
C GLN A 114 8.40 -8.22 -20.45
N LYS A 115 7.43 -7.31 -20.38
CA LYS A 115 7.66 -5.90 -20.09
C LYS A 115 7.76 -5.68 -18.59
N LYS A 116 8.79 -4.92 -18.17
CA LYS A 116 9.01 -4.54 -16.78
C LYS A 116 8.68 -3.07 -16.59
N LYS A 117 7.99 -2.74 -15.50
CA LYS A 117 7.78 -1.38 -15.04
C LYS A 117 8.05 -1.29 -13.55
N THR A 118 8.80 -0.27 -13.14
CA THR A 118 9.19 -0.04 -11.76
C THR A 118 8.32 1.05 -11.16
N TYR A 119 7.89 0.83 -9.92
CA TYR A 119 7.16 1.78 -9.10
C TYR A 119 7.91 1.94 -7.78
N ILE A 120 7.96 3.17 -7.28
CA ILE A 120 8.47 3.49 -5.95
C ILE A 120 7.33 4.17 -5.21
N THR A 121 6.95 3.61 -4.07
CA THR A 121 5.84 4.12 -3.26
C THR A 121 6.25 4.22 -1.80
N LYS A 122 5.61 5.13 -1.07
CA LYS A 122 5.85 5.36 0.34
C LYS A 122 4.58 5.12 1.13
N GLY A 123 4.74 4.57 2.33
CA GLY A 123 3.70 4.49 3.33
C GLY A 123 4.17 5.08 4.65
N VAL A 124 3.32 5.84 5.30
CA VAL A 124 3.62 6.54 6.55
C VAL A 124 2.79 5.95 7.67
N TYR A 125 3.44 5.63 8.78
CA TYR A 125 2.78 5.14 9.99
C TYR A 125 3.33 5.86 11.22
N ASP A 126 2.44 6.49 11.98
CA ASP A 126 2.76 7.15 13.24
C ASP A 126 2.39 6.22 14.40
N PHE A 127 3.28 6.08 15.38
CA PHE A 127 3.08 5.23 16.53
C PHE A 127 3.72 5.83 17.80
N SER A 128 3.16 5.48 18.96
CA SER A 128 3.65 5.93 20.25
C SER A 128 4.55 4.88 20.88
N ILE A 129 5.52 5.34 21.66
CA ILE A 129 6.37 4.53 22.53
C ILE A 129 6.25 5.01 23.97
N VAL A 130 6.65 4.19 24.93
CA VAL A 130 6.77 4.60 26.32
C VAL A 130 7.90 5.61 26.46
N ALA A 131 7.69 6.68 27.19
CA ALA A 131 8.71 7.70 27.42
C ALA A 131 10.01 7.07 27.97
N ASN A 132 11.15 7.49 27.45
CA ASN A 132 12.48 6.97 27.80
C ASN A 132 12.69 5.46 27.53
N ALA A 133 11.83 4.84 26.72
CA ALA A 133 12.01 3.45 26.27
C ALA A 133 12.72 3.38 24.90
N VAL A 134 13.42 2.28 24.69
CA VAL A 134 13.93 1.92 23.36
C VAL A 134 12.79 1.25 22.57
N MET A 135 12.70 1.54 21.29
CA MET A 135 11.73 0.91 20.39
C MET A 135 11.90 -0.62 20.42
N SER A 136 10.85 -1.34 20.76
CA SER A 136 10.83 -2.80 20.79
C SER A 136 10.74 -3.40 19.39
N ASP A 137 11.11 -4.68 19.23
CA ASP A 137 10.99 -5.41 17.97
C ASP A 137 9.54 -5.48 17.49
N LYS A 138 8.58 -5.57 18.42
CA LYS A 138 7.16 -5.54 18.09
C LYS A 138 6.75 -4.19 17.48
N GLU A 139 7.13 -3.07 18.09
CA GLU A 139 6.84 -1.74 17.57
C GLU A 139 7.49 -1.52 16.19
N ARG A 140 8.71 -2.02 16.03
CA ARG A 140 9.42 -1.98 14.75
C ARG A 140 8.71 -2.82 13.69
N PHE A 141 8.31 -4.05 14.01
CA PHE A 141 7.56 -4.91 13.11
C PHE A 141 6.24 -4.27 12.69
N ASP A 142 5.46 -3.77 13.64
CA ASP A 142 4.17 -3.12 13.38
C ASP A 142 4.35 -1.88 12.48
N ALA A 143 5.37 -1.07 12.76
CA ALA A 143 5.68 0.13 11.97
C ALA A 143 6.03 -0.21 10.51
N ILE A 144 6.85 -1.24 10.31
CA ILE A 144 7.25 -1.70 8.97
C ILE A 144 6.05 -2.31 8.23
N ASN A 145 5.29 -3.18 8.88
CA ASN A 145 4.12 -3.85 8.31
C ASN A 145 3.08 -2.82 7.86
N LEU A 146 2.67 -1.91 8.77
CA LEU A 146 1.64 -0.92 8.47
C LEU A 146 2.12 0.16 7.49
N GLY A 147 3.41 0.51 7.54
CA GLY A 147 4.05 1.36 6.54
C GLY A 147 4.06 0.70 5.16
N ALA A 148 4.52 -0.55 5.07
CA ALA A 148 4.53 -1.33 3.83
C ALA A 148 3.12 -1.53 3.27
N LEU A 149 2.14 -1.83 4.12
CA LEU A 149 0.73 -1.95 3.74
C LEU A 149 0.22 -0.67 3.06
N LYS A 150 0.50 0.51 3.65
CA LYS A 150 0.11 1.79 3.05
C LYS A 150 0.85 2.06 1.74
N ALA A 151 2.14 1.70 1.65
CA ALA A 151 2.92 1.83 0.44
C ALA A 151 2.40 0.94 -0.70
N ILE A 152 1.99 -0.32 -0.39
CA ILE A 152 1.38 -1.23 -1.37
C ILE A 152 0.00 -0.71 -1.80
N LYS A 153 -0.82 -0.19 -0.88
CA LYS A 153 -2.11 0.45 -1.23
C LYS A 153 -1.90 1.66 -2.13
N SER A 154 -0.86 2.46 -1.90
CA SER A 154 -0.45 3.58 -2.78
C SER A 154 -0.05 3.09 -4.18
N PHE A 155 0.69 1.97 -4.28
CA PHE A 155 0.99 1.33 -5.56
C PHE A 155 -0.29 0.91 -6.30
N VAL A 156 -1.24 0.26 -5.62
CA VAL A 156 -2.52 -0.14 -6.23
C VAL A 156 -3.29 1.08 -6.74
N ALA A 157 -3.26 2.19 -6.02
CA ALA A 157 -3.88 3.45 -6.46
C ALA A 157 -3.21 4.01 -7.73
N GLN A 158 -1.86 4.02 -7.79
CA GLN A 158 -1.12 4.44 -9.00
C GLN A 158 -1.45 3.57 -10.21
N VAL A 159 -1.46 2.25 -10.02
CA VAL A 159 -1.81 1.29 -11.07
C VAL A 159 -3.27 1.46 -11.53
N SER A 160 -4.18 1.78 -10.60
CA SER A 160 -5.57 2.06 -10.93
C SER A 160 -5.72 3.33 -11.77
N ALA A 161 -4.97 4.39 -11.45
CA ALA A 161 -4.93 5.61 -12.24
C ALA A 161 -4.38 5.35 -13.65
N GLU A 162 -3.29 4.55 -13.78
CA GLU A 162 -2.75 4.10 -15.06
C GLU A 162 -3.79 3.34 -15.89
N GLY A 163 -4.54 2.42 -15.27
CA GLY A 163 -5.59 1.65 -15.95
C GLY A 163 -6.78 2.50 -16.39
N ALA A 164 -7.07 3.59 -15.69
CA ALA A 164 -8.11 4.53 -16.07
C ALA A 164 -7.72 5.37 -17.30
N ILE A 165 -6.44 5.75 -17.42
CA ILE A 165 -5.92 6.50 -18.57
C ILE A 165 -5.89 5.63 -19.83
N ASN A 166 -5.32 4.42 -19.73
CA ASN A 166 -5.20 3.50 -20.87
C ASN A 166 -6.56 3.10 -21.48
N ARG A 167 -7.66 3.26 -20.72
CA ARG A 167 -9.00 2.95 -21.23
C ARG A 167 -9.63 4.10 -22.02
N LYS A 168 -9.11 5.33 -21.91
CA LYS A 168 -9.60 6.48 -22.67
C LYS A 168 -9.01 6.54 -24.10
N GLU A 169 -7.96 5.74 -24.34
CA GLU A 169 -7.25 5.72 -25.64
C GLU A 169 -7.72 4.58 -26.56
N ILE A 170 -8.73 3.80 -26.13
CA ILE A 170 -9.37 2.74 -26.92
C ILE A 170 -10.81 3.14 -27.25
#